data_11367d1fb65274ef746dd348ea54d126
#
_entry.id   11367d1fb65274ef746dd348ea54d126
#
_cell.length_a   1.000
_cell.length_b   1.000
_cell.length_c   1.000
_cell.angle_alpha   90.00
_cell.angle_beta   90.00
_cell.angle_gamma   90.00
#
_symmetry.space_group_name_H-M   'P 1'
#
loop_
_entity.id
_entity.type
_entity.pdbx_description
1 polymer ?
#
loop_
_entity_poly.entity_id
_entity_poly.type
_entity_poly.pdbx_seq_one_letter_code
_entity_poly.pdbx_strand_id
1 'polypeptide(L)'
;TLDSMGYDYIVFDEHHFNEDLQWVDAVPMFERLQALADSKGLEFGLKLSNTFPVDTTRGELPNDEMYMSGRSLFPLTIEMCHRISRQFKGRMRISFAGGAEYFNCDKLFAAGIWPITVATTILKPGGYNRLYQMVEKVEPMAYRPFSGTDTQAICEMSAASHTDVHHVKPIKPLPSRKSEKQVPWIDCFTAPCKGGCPIAQDIPEYMELCNKGLYGPALKLITEKNPLPFITGTICAHRCQTKCSRNFYDESVRIRDTKLLAAQKGYNALMASVKRPARVEGKRVAIIGGGPTGIAAAYFCGRAGIETTIFERESCLGGVPRHVIPGFRIANEAIEKDIALMEQYGVEVKCGAPAPSVDELKKMGYTHILLAVGAWKPGKLDIAGDVAGAIQWMKGVKAGNIGVAGNIAVIGGGNTAMDAARLAKRSGAKHVTLVYRRTRKYMLADEHE
;
A
#
# COMPACT_ATOMS: atom_id res chain seq x y z
N THR A 1 -9.01 13.59 23.13
CA THR A 1 -8.08 12.45 23.07
C THR A 1 -7.98 11.88 21.64
N LEU A 2 -9.11 11.51 21.03
CA LEU A 2 -9.10 10.93 19.67
C LEU A 2 -8.55 11.90 18.62
N ASP A 3 -8.82 13.19 18.71
CA ASP A 3 -8.31 14.21 17.80
C ASP A 3 -6.77 14.25 17.80
N SER A 4 -6.16 14.25 18.99
CA SER A 4 -4.69 14.21 19.12
C SER A 4 -4.06 12.92 18.58
N MET A 5 -4.85 11.87 18.45
CA MET A 5 -4.45 10.58 17.87
C MET A 5 -4.70 10.49 16.36
N GLY A 6 -5.16 11.57 15.72
CA GLY A 6 -5.44 11.64 14.28
C GLY A 6 -6.82 11.17 13.85
N TYR A 7 -7.78 11.09 14.79
CA TYR A 7 -9.18 10.73 14.55
C TYR A 7 -10.11 11.96 14.63
N ASP A 8 -9.62 13.12 14.19
CA ASP A 8 -10.31 14.42 14.16
C ASP A 8 -11.61 14.46 13.33
N TYR A 9 -11.80 13.43 12.51
CA TYR A 9 -12.99 13.27 11.67
C TYR A 9 -14.14 12.48 12.34
N ILE A 10 -13.91 11.96 13.52
CA ILE A 10 -14.96 11.26 14.29
C ILE A 10 -15.73 12.28 15.10
N VAL A 11 -17.02 12.38 14.85
CA VAL A 11 -17.93 13.31 15.52
C VAL A 11 -18.81 12.53 16.50
N PHE A 12 -18.91 13.03 17.71
CA PHE A 12 -19.78 12.51 18.75
C PHE A 12 -20.78 13.62 19.11
N ASP A 13 -22.06 13.32 19.00
CA ASP A 13 -23.08 14.20 19.56
C ASP A 13 -23.26 13.95 21.06
N GLU A 14 -23.60 14.98 21.81
CA GLU A 14 -23.80 14.90 23.26
C GLU A 14 -24.94 13.95 23.65
N HIS A 15 -25.94 13.78 22.77
CA HIS A 15 -27.07 12.89 23.04
C HIS A 15 -26.63 11.42 23.24
N HIS A 16 -25.54 10.97 22.60
CA HIS A 16 -24.98 9.63 22.78
C HIS A 16 -24.49 9.36 24.22
N PHE A 17 -24.27 10.43 25.00
CA PHE A 17 -23.75 10.31 26.37
C PHE A 17 -24.77 10.69 27.42
N ASN A 18 -25.70 11.59 27.10
CA ASN A 18 -26.63 12.14 28.12
C ASN A 18 -27.66 11.15 28.57
N GLU A 19 -28.02 10.20 27.72
CA GLU A 19 -29.02 9.16 28.03
C GLU A 19 -28.39 7.85 28.51
N ASP A 20 -27.04 7.73 28.46
CA ASP A 20 -26.33 6.56 28.97
C ASP A 20 -26.17 6.56 30.48
N LEU A 21 -25.86 5.38 31.03
CA LEU A 21 -25.62 5.19 32.46
C LEU A 21 -24.48 6.08 32.96
N GLN A 22 -24.80 7.05 33.77
CA GLN A 22 -23.84 7.99 34.31
C GLN A 22 -22.94 7.34 35.38
N TRP A 23 -21.68 7.80 35.47
CA TRP A 23 -20.69 7.26 36.40
C TRP A 23 -21.17 7.30 37.87
N VAL A 24 -21.86 8.37 38.24
CA VAL A 24 -22.38 8.59 39.58
C VAL A 24 -23.43 7.54 39.96
N ASP A 25 -24.20 7.02 39.02
CA ASP A 25 -25.21 5.99 39.19
C ASP A 25 -24.63 4.59 39.01
N ALA A 26 -23.67 4.44 38.09
CA ALA A 26 -23.04 3.16 37.79
C ALA A 26 -22.28 2.57 38.98
N VAL A 27 -21.48 3.38 39.67
CA VAL A 27 -20.64 2.91 40.77
C VAL A 27 -21.46 2.30 41.90
N PRO A 28 -22.49 2.98 42.49
CA PRO A 28 -23.33 2.37 43.53
C PRO A 28 -24.11 1.16 43.02
N MET A 29 -24.52 1.15 41.77
CA MET A 29 -25.19 0.00 41.18
C MET A 29 -24.27 -1.22 41.11
N PHE A 30 -23.03 -1.04 40.64
CA PHE A 30 -22.05 -2.13 40.56
C PHE A 30 -21.65 -2.64 41.95
N GLU A 31 -21.52 -1.77 42.96
CA GLU A 31 -21.26 -2.17 44.34
C GLU A 31 -22.39 -3.06 44.90
N ARG A 32 -23.66 -2.69 44.66
CA ARG A 32 -24.81 -3.50 45.08
C ARG A 32 -24.87 -4.85 44.37
N LEU A 33 -24.57 -4.87 43.04
CA LEU A 33 -24.56 -6.10 42.26
C LEU A 33 -23.43 -7.03 42.69
N GLN A 34 -22.24 -6.48 42.96
CA GLN A 34 -21.13 -7.25 43.51
C GLN A 34 -21.47 -7.86 44.86
N ALA A 35 -22.00 -7.07 45.78
CA ALA A 35 -22.40 -7.55 47.12
C ALA A 35 -23.51 -8.64 47.05
N LEU A 36 -24.46 -8.48 46.11
CA LEU A 36 -25.47 -9.48 45.86
C LEU A 36 -24.89 -10.79 45.33
N ALA A 37 -23.99 -10.71 44.37
CA ALA A 37 -23.30 -11.87 43.81
C ALA A 37 -22.48 -12.60 44.89
N ASP A 38 -21.70 -11.86 45.68
CA ASP A 38 -20.93 -12.41 46.80
C ASP A 38 -21.83 -13.15 47.80
N SER A 39 -22.99 -12.57 48.12
CA SER A 39 -23.96 -13.20 49.03
C SER A 39 -24.58 -14.51 48.50
N LYS A 40 -24.52 -14.73 47.19
CA LYS A 40 -25.04 -15.92 46.52
C LYS A 40 -23.93 -16.89 46.08
N GLY A 41 -22.65 -16.59 46.38
CA GLY A 41 -21.53 -17.39 45.92
C GLY A 41 -21.34 -17.33 44.39
N LEU A 42 -21.77 -16.25 43.77
CA LEU A 42 -21.65 -16.01 42.33
C LEU A 42 -20.55 -14.98 42.02
N GLU A 43 -20.02 -15.04 40.85
CA GLU A 43 -19.09 -14.01 40.34
C GLU A 43 -19.87 -12.95 39.55
N PHE A 44 -19.59 -11.67 39.81
CA PHE A 44 -20.06 -10.54 39.03
C PHE A 44 -18.91 -9.89 38.28
N GLY A 45 -19.14 -9.44 37.06
CA GLY A 45 -18.14 -8.75 36.27
C GLY A 45 -18.77 -7.85 35.22
N LEU A 46 -17.95 -6.98 34.68
CA LEU A 46 -18.34 -6.01 33.65
C LEU A 46 -17.72 -6.35 32.30
N LYS A 47 -18.48 -6.19 31.22
CA LYS A 47 -17.96 -6.28 29.88
C LYS A 47 -17.74 -4.88 29.32
N LEU A 48 -16.50 -4.58 28.89
CA LEU A 48 -16.06 -3.33 28.26
C LEU A 48 -15.55 -3.60 26.89
N SER A 49 -15.95 -2.89 25.85
CA SER A 49 -17.20 -2.20 25.61
C SER A 49 -17.79 -2.76 24.32
N ASN A 50 -19.03 -2.39 24.02
CA ASN A 50 -19.57 -2.56 22.68
C ASN A 50 -19.00 -1.49 21.75
N THR A 51 -19.45 -1.50 20.48
CA THR A 51 -19.21 -0.42 19.52
C THR A 51 -19.77 0.90 20.05
N PHE A 52 -19.17 2.00 19.66
CA PHE A 52 -19.56 3.33 20.10
C PHE A 52 -20.31 4.05 18.97
N PRO A 53 -21.49 4.62 19.19
CA PRO A 53 -22.20 5.39 18.17
C PRO A 53 -21.44 6.68 17.84
N VAL A 54 -21.41 7.02 16.57
CA VAL A 54 -20.79 8.24 16.04
C VAL A 54 -21.60 8.75 14.86
N ASP A 55 -21.63 10.05 14.67
CA ASP A 55 -22.43 10.67 13.63
C ASP A 55 -21.84 10.47 12.24
N THR A 56 -22.70 10.25 11.26
CA THR A 56 -22.37 10.16 9.85
C THR A 56 -22.34 11.57 9.27
N THR A 57 -21.16 12.17 9.17
CA THR A 57 -21.01 13.57 8.74
C THR A 57 -20.59 13.74 7.29
N ARG A 58 -20.20 12.66 6.61
CA ARG A 58 -19.63 12.67 5.25
C ARG A 58 -20.38 11.77 4.26
N GLY A 59 -21.57 11.33 4.61
CA GLY A 59 -22.34 10.40 3.78
C GLY A 59 -21.69 9.02 3.62
N GLU A 60 -20.96 8.56 4.63
CA GLU A 60 -20.29 7.26 4.66
C GLU A 60 -21.28 6.10 4.59
N LEU A 61 -22.44 6.28 5.21
CA LEU A 61 -23.56 5.35 5.24
C LEU A 61 -24.86 6.12 4.97
N PRO A 62 -25.95 5.41 4.60
CA PRO A 62 -27.27 6.04 4.40
C PRO A 62 -27.96 6.43 5.70
N ASN A 63 -27.46 6.01 6.87
CA ASN A 63 -28.00 6.33 8.19
C ASN A 63 -27.25 7.52 8.78
N ASP A 64 -27.90 8.24 9.70
CA ASP A 64 -27.33 9.39 10.39
C ASP A 64 -26.24 8.99 11.41
N GLU A 65 -26.28 7.72 11.87
CA GLU A 65 -25.33 7.16 12.80
C GLU A 65 -24.59 5.94 12.23
N MET A 66 -23.36 5.76 12.67
CA MET A 66 -22.57 4.54 12.48
C MET A 66 -21.89 4.15 13.80
N TYR A 67 -21.21 2.99 13.81
CA TYR A 67 -20.59 2.47 15.03
C TYR A 67 -19.08 2.41 14.90
N MET A 68 -18.40 3.15 15.79
CA MET A 68 -16.95 3.08 15.91
C MET A 68 -16.53 1.77 16.57
N SER A 69 -15.52 1.11 16.00
CA SER A 69 -14.99 -0.14 16.51
C SER A 69 -13.50 -0.31 16.21
N GLY A 70 -12.90 -1.36 16.75
CA GLY A 70 -11.50 -1.71 16.49
C GLY A 70 -10.51 -0.77 17.16
N ARG A 71 -9.41 -0.45 16.49
CA ARG A 71 -8.26 0.23 17.10
C ARG A 71 -8.54 1.63 17.65
N SER A 72 -9.48 2.35 17.07
CA SER A 72 -9.88 3.70 17.55
C SER A 72 -10.69 3.62 18.85
N LEU A 73 -11.38 2.50 19.08
CA LEU A 73 -12.14 2.29 20.30
C LEU A 73 -11.26 1.88 21.50
N PHE A 74 -10.11 1.24 21.24
CA PHE A 74 -9.24 0.72 22.29
C PHE A 74 -8.81 1.78 23.33
N PRO A 75 -8.35 2.99 22.96
CA PRO A 75 -7.96 4.01 23.94
C PRO A 75 -9.08 4.43 24.87
N LEU A 76 -10.30 4.50 24.38
CA LEU A 76 -11.47 4.85 25.20
C LEU A 76 -11.84 3.70 26.16
N THR A 77 -11.82 2.47 25.63
CA THR A 77 -12.19 1.29 26.42
C THR A 77 -11.16 0.98 27.49
N ILE A 78 -9.85 1.09 27.20
CA ILE A 78 -8.81 0.82 28.19
C ILE A 78 -8.76 1.90 29.28
N GLU A 79 -9.06 3.16 28.95
CA GLU A 79 -9.20 4.21 29.95
C GLU A 79 -10.41 3.96 30.87
N MET A 80 -11.54 3.52 30.32
CA MET A 80 -12.69 3.13 31.14
C MET A 80 -12.34 1.93 32.04
N CYS A 81 -11.63 0.95 31.49
CA CYS A 81 -11.11 -0.19 32.23
C CYS A 81 -10.21 0.24 33.40
N HIS A 82 -9.32 1.21 33.16
CA HIS A 82 -8.46 1.80 34.19
C HIS A 82 -9.29 2.46 35.31
N ARG A 83 -10.29 3.28 34.96
CA ARG A 83 -11.16 3.95 35.93
C ARG A 83 -11.91 2.96 36.80
N ILE A 84 -12.48 1.91 36.21
CA ILE A 84 -13.18 0.86 36.94
C ILE A 84 -12.21 0.07 37.82
N SER A 85 -11.07 -0.37 37.30
CA SER A 85 -10.09 -1.11 38.08
C SER A 85 -9.59 -0.30 39.29
N ARG A 86 -9.34 1.00 39.11
CA ARG A 86 -8.96 1.89 40.21
C ARG A 86 -10.08 2.07 41.26
N GLN A 87 -11.33 2.30 40.80
CA GLN A 87 -12.48 2.51 41.68
C GLN A 87 -12.69 1.28 42.57
N PHE A 88 -12.64 0.10 41.98
CA PHE A 88 -12.87 -1.15 42.69
C PHE A 88 -11.60 -1.83 43.22
N LYS A 89 -10.45 -1.11 43.16
CA LYS A 89 -9.15 -1.60 43.69
C LYS A 89 -8.76 -2.97 43.13
N GLY A 90 -8.97 -3.14 41.80
CA GLY A 90 -8.68 -4.35 41.06
C GLY A 90 -9.66 -5.53 41.33
N ARG A 91 -10.61 -5.41 42.22
CA ARG A 91 -11.53 -6.53 42.60
C ARG A 91 -12.62 -6.83 41.58
N MET A 92 -12.95 -5.85 40.72
CA MET A 92 -13.98 -6.03 39.69
C MET A 92 -13.45 -6.89 38.55
N ARG A 93 -14.16 -7.96 38.22
CA ARG A 93 -13.84 -8.77 37.06
C ARG A 93 -14.22 -8.03 35.78
N ILE A 94 -13.31 -7.98 34.82
CA ILE A 94 -13.49 -7.26 33.56
C ILE A 94 -13.30 -8.21 32.39
N SER A 95 -14.31 -8.28 31.54
CA SER A 95 -14.24 -8.84 30.18
C SER A 95 -14.03 -7.70 29.18
N PHE A 96 -13.20 -7.91 28.16
CA PHE A 96 -12.81 -6.86 27.25
C PHE A 96 -13.19 -7.16 25.81
N ALA A 97 -13.82 -6.22 25.13
CA ALA A 97 -14.21 -6.34 23.73
C ALA A 97 -13.80 -5.11 22.86
N GLY A 98 -13.71 -3.94 23.45
CA GLY A 98 -13.51 -2.67 22.75
C GLY A 98 -12.11 -2.50 22.15
N GLY A 99 -11.88 -3.03 20.96
CA GLY A 99 -10.62 -2.88 20.26
C GLY A 99 -9.55 -3.90 20.64
N ALA A 100 -9.93 -5.03 21.24
CA ALA A 100 -9.01 -6.14 21.46
C ALA A 100 -8.50 -6.71 20.12
N GLU A 101 -7.18 -6.88 20.02
CA GLU A 101 -6.51 -7.40 18.84
C GLU A 101 -5.15 -8.03 19.19
N TYR A 102 -4.45 -8.53 18.19
CA TYR A 102 -3.15 -9.20 18.34
C TYR A 102 -2.10 -8.40 19.13
N PHE A 103 -2.07 -7.07 19.00
CA PHE A 103 -1.04 -6.21 19.63
C PHE A 103 -1.29 -5.91 21.11
N ASN A 104 -2.46 -6.26 21.63
CA ASN A 104 -2.84 -5.96 23.01
C ASN A 104 -3.42 -7.14 23.80
N CYS A 105 -3.76 -8.27 23.16
CA CYS A 105 -4.42 -9.40 23.81
C CYS A 105 -3.60 -10.04 24.93
N ASP A 106 -2.28 -10.15 24.76
CA ASP A 106 -1.34 -10.67 25.75
C ASP A 106 -1.23 -9.76 26.97
N LYS A 107 -1.15 -8.46 26.75
CA LYS A 107 -1.09 -7.45 27.83
C LYS A 107 -2.38 -7.42 28.63
N LEU A 108 -3.54 -7.48 27.95
CA LEU A 108 -4.85 -7.58 28.61
C LEU A 108 -4.94 -8.84 29.47
N PHE A 109 -4.54 -9.98 28.92
CA PHE A 109 -4.55 -11.24 29.63
C PHE A 109 -3.62 -11.24 30.85
N ALA A 110 -2.40 -10.71 30.70
CA ALA A 110 -1.43 -10.57 31.78
C ALA A 110 -1.95 -9.69 32.93
N ALA A 111 -2.71 -8.63 32.59
CA ALA A 111 -3.32 -7.72 33.56
C ALA A 111 -4.56 -8.30 34.25
N GLY A 112 -4.91 -9.56 34.03
CA GLY A 112 -6.07 -10.22 34.65
C GLY A 112 -7.42 -9.87 33.99
N ILE A 113 -7.39 -9.37 32.77
CA ILE A 113 -8.59 -9.02 31.99
C ILE A 113 -8.93 -10.18 31.06
N TRP A 114 -9.98 -10.87 31.34
CA TRP A 114 -10.51 -11.98 30.54
C TRP A 114 -11.94 -12.35 30.98
N PRO A 115 -12.79 -12.90 30.08
CA PRO A 115 -12.52 -13.25 28.69
C PRO A 115 -12.28 -12.03 27.78
N ILE A 116 -11.47 -12.24 26.73
CA ILE A 116 -11.23 -11.24 25.68
C ILE A 116 -12.09 -11.63 24.47
N THR A 117 -12.90 -10.70 23.99
CA THR A 117 -13.79 -10.88 22.83
C THR A 117 -13.30 -10.04 21.68
N VAL A 118 -13.26 -10.63 20.47
CA VAL A 118 -12.85 -9.93 19.25
C VAL A 118 -13.94 -10.04 18.18
N ALA A 119 -14.15 -8.95 17.44
CA ALA A 119 -15.04 -8.91 16.29
C ALA A 119 -14.33 -8.24 15.08
N THR A 120 -14.01 -6.96 15.19
CA THR A 120 -13.41 -6.20 14.09
C THR A 120 -12.15 -6.84 13.55
N THR A 121 -11.32 -7.44 14.38
CA THR A 121 -10.08 -8.07 13.96
C THR A 121 -10.31 -9.27 13.02
N ILE A 122 -11.36 -10.07 13.25
CA ILE A 122 -11.70 -11.22 12.40
C ILE A 122 -12.48 -10.84 11.13
N LEU A 123 -13.04 -9.63 11.08
CA LEU A 123 -13.68 -9.09 9.87
C LEU A 123 -12.67 -8.50 8.89
N LYS A 124 -11.43 -8.27 9.33
CA LYS A 124 -10.33 -7.82 8.46
C LYS A 124 -9.78 -8.99 7.64
N PRO A 125 -9.06 -8.71 6.51
CA PRO A 125 -8.40 -9.75 5.74
C PRO A 125 -7.50 -10.64 6.63
N GLY A 126 -7.59 -11.94 6.45
CA GLY A 126 -6.99 -12.95 7.36
C GLY A 126 -8.04 -13.68 8.21
N GLY A 127 -9.20 -13.08 8.44
CA GLY A 127 -10.37 -13.73 9.06
C GLY A 127 -10.02 -14.46 10.36
N TYR A 128 -10.50 -15.68 10.51
CA TYR A 128 -10.28 -16.52 11.70
C TYR A 128 -8.81 -16.93 11.93
N ASN A 129 -7.93 -16.87 10.93
CA ASN A 129 -6.51 -17.11 11.13
C ASN A 129 -5.88 -16.11 12.12
N ARG A 130 -6.45 -14.91 12.23
CA ARG A 130 -6.02 -13.91 13.21
C ARG A 130 -6.31 -14.35 14.64
N LEU A 131 -7.44 -15.01 14.85
CA LEU A 131 -7.76 -15.59 16.15
C LEU A 131 -6.72 -16.65 16.54
N TYR A 132 -6.28 -17.46 15.57
CA TYR A 132 -5.21 -18.44 15.78
C TYR A 132 -3.92 -17.78 16.29
N GLN A 133 -3.47 -16.73 15.61
CA GLN A 133 -2.28 -15.97 16.01
C GLN A 133 -2.40 -15.33 17.41
N MET A 134 -3.60 -14.86 17.77
CA MET A 134 -3.86 -14.34 19.12
C MET A 134 -3.80 -15.45 20.18
N VAL A 135 -4.36 -16.62 19.86
CA VAL A 135 -4.28 -17.81 20.74
C VAL A 135 -2.83 -18.22 20.93
N GLU A 136 -2.05 -18.39 19.87
CA GLU A 136 -0.61 -18.76 19.93
C GLU A 136 0.18 -17.77 20.81
N LYS A 137 -0.21 -16.50 20.83
CA LYS A 137 0.45 -15.47 21.64
C LYS A 137 0.10 -15.56 23.13
N VAL A 138 -1.11 -16.00 23.46
CA VAL A 138 -1.63 -16.08 24.83
C VAL A 138 -1.41 -17.48 25.43
N GLU A 139 -1.41 -18.53 24.60
CA GLU A 139 -1.30 -19.94 25.04
C GLU A 139 -0.08 -20.23 25.95
N PRO A 140 1.12 -19.64 25.69
CA PRO A 140 2.26 -19.85 26.59
C PRO A 140 2.09 -19.21 27.97
N MET A 141 1.09 -18.33 28.14
CA MET A 141 0.85 -17.63 29.39
C MET A 141 0.06 -18.52 30.35
N ALA A 142 0.59 -18.71 31.55
CA ALA A 142 -0.08 -19.55 32.54
C ALA A 142 -1.45 -18.99 32.91
N TYR A 143 -2.52 -19.76 32.70
CA TYR A 143 -3.83 -19.44 33.19
C TYR A 143 -3.79 -19.45 34.73
N ARG A 144 -4.34 -18.42 35.33
CA ARG A 144 -4.53 -18.31 36.79
C ARG A 144 -5.99 -18.03 37.09
N PRO A 145 -6.56 -18.59 38.17
CA PRO A 145 -7.85 -18.14 38.64
C PRO A 145 -7.87 -16.63 38.89
N PHE A 146 -9.02 -15.99 38.69
CA PHE A 146 -9.12 -14.55 38.90
C PHE A 146 -8.77 -14.18 40.34
N SER A 147 -7.76 -13.35 40.49
CA SER A 147 -7.28 -12.82 41.78
C SER A 147 -7.27 -11.30 41.83
N GLY A 148 -7.90 -10.69 40.84
CA GLY A 148 -7.94 -9.24 40.63
C GLY A 148 -7.30 -8.82 39.32
N THR A 149 -7.55 -7.55 38.95
CA THR A 149 -6.90 -6.90 37.80
C THR A 149 -5.69 -6.11 38.27
N ASP A 150 -4.63 -6.12 37.47
CA ASP A 150 -3.45 -5.27 37.70
C ASP A 150 -3.74 -3.83 37.24
N THR A 151 -4.17 -3.01 38.20
CA THR A 151 -4.54 -1.61 37.95
C THR A 151 -3.36 -0.78 37.40
N GLN A 152 -2.12 -1.08 37.80
CA GLN A 152 -0.95 -0.35 37.34
C GLN A 152 -0.66 -0.70 35.88
N ALA A 153 -0.66 -1.97 35.52
CA ALA A 153 -0.48 -2.39 34.13
C ALA A 153 -1.57 -1.84 33.20
N ILE A 154 -2.82 -1.77 33.68
CA ILE A 154 -3.94 -1.16 32.94
C ILE A 154 -3.71 0.35 32.75
N CYS A 155 -3.23 1.06 33.77
CA CYS A 155 -2.87 2.48 33.68
C CYS A 155 -1.78 2.72 32.62
N GLU A 156 -0.75 1.90 32.62
CA GLU A 156 0.34 1.97 31.65
C GLU A 156 -0.13 1.70 30.22
N MET A 157 -1.00 0.70 30.03
CA MET A 157 -1.63 0.44 28.73
C MET A 157 -2.51 1.59 28.26
N SER A 158 -3.29 2.21 29.16
CA SER A 158 -4.09 3.39 28.84
C SER A 158 -3.22 4.55 28.38
N ALA A 159 -2.18 4.89 29.14
CA ALA A 159 -1.25 5.95 28.78
C ALA A 159 -0.52 5.67 27.46
N ALA A 160 -0.02 4.44 27.28
CA ALA A 160 0.68 4.05 26.08
C ALA A 160 -0.20 4.06 24.83
N SER A 161 -1.51 3.78 24.97
CA SER A 161 -2.44 3.71 23.84
C SER A 161 -2.53 5.00 23.03
N HIS A 162 -2.25 6.14 23.64
CA HIS A 162 -2.32 7.45 23.00
C HIS A 162 -1.18 7.71 22.00
N THR A 163 -0.08 6.98 22.10
CA THR A 163 1.11 7.14 21.25
C THR A 163 1.47 5.86 20.49
N ASP A 164 0.84 4.74 20.82
CA ASP A 164 1.11 3.46 20.19
C ASP A 164 0.70 3.49 18.71
N VAL A 165 1.64 3.14 17.83
CA VAL A 165 1.47 3.13 16.37
C VAL A 165 0.33 2.22 15.90
N HIS A 166 -0.07 1.23 16.71
CA HIS A 166 -1.19 0.33 16.41
C HIS A 166 -2.55 0.97 16.70
N HIS A 167 -2.60 2.02 17.51
CA HIS A 167 -3.82 2.71 17.88
C HIS A 167 -3.91 4.12 17.29
N VAL A 168 -2.78 4.82 17.16
CA VAL A 168 -2.72 6.13 16.51
C VAL A 168 -2.96 6.01 15.01
N LYS A 169 -3.79 6.88 14.46
CA LYS A 169 -3.92 6.99 13.01
C LYS A 169 -2.66 7.61 12.42
N PRO A 170 -2.05 7.04 11.38
CA PRO A 170 -0.86 7.64 10.79
C PRO A 170 -1.12 9.09 10.36
N ILE A 171 -0.39 10.03 10.97
CA ILE A 171 -0.48 11.47 10.65
C ILE A 171 0.22 11.77 9.31
N LYS A 172 1.00 10.82 8.75
CA LYS A 172 1.52 10.95 7.40
C LYS A 172 0.32 11.05 6.47
N PRO A 173 0.10 12.19 5.78
CA PRO A 173 -0.85 12.20 4.69
C PRO A 173 -0.28 11.28 3.62
N LEU A 174 -0.58 10.01 3.75
CA LEU A 174 -0.51 9.14 2.59
C LEU A 174 -1.30 9.88 1.52
N PRO A 175 -0.74 10.08 0.31
CA PRO A 175 -1.53 10.60 -0.78
C PRO A 175 -2.83 9.84 -0.77
N SER A 176 -3.95 10.54 -0.73
CA SER A 176 -5.26 9.92 -0.58
C SER A 176 -5.38 8.88 -1.68
N ARG A 177 -5.27 7.63 -1.30
CA ARG A 177 -5.51 6.50 -2.19
C ARG A 177 -6.99 6.16 -2.23
N LYS A 178 -7.79 6.95 -1.54
CA LYS A 178 -9.22 6.94 -1.66
C LYS A 178 -9.55 7.55 -3.02
N SER A 179 -10.16 6.79 -3.87
CA SER A 179 -10.82 7.32 -5.05
C SER A 179 -11.93 8.26 -4.58
N GLU A 180 -12.00 9.47 -5.12
CA GLU A 180 -13.16 10.36 -4.93
C GLU A 180 -14.41 9.81 -5.62
N LYS A 181 -14.23 8.84 -6.49
CA LYS A 181 -15.33 8.11 -7.14
C LYS A 181 -15.75 6.95 -6.26
N GLN A 182 -17.06 6.75 -6.17
CA GLN A 182 -17.62 5.57 -5.54
C GLN A 182 -16.97 4.31 -6.14
N VAL A 183 -16.23 3.58 -5.32
CA VAL A 183 -15.59 2.35 -5.76
C VAL A 183 -16.68 1.31 -5.93
N PRO A 184 -16.75 0.58 -7.05
CA PRO A 184 -17.69 -0.51 -7.19
C PRO A 184 -17.50 -1.52 -6.05
N TRP A 185 -18.55 -2.19 -5.67
CA TRP A 185 -18.53 -3.21 -4.63
C TRP A 185 -17.32 -4.13 -4.81
N ILE A 186 -16.39 -4.07 -3.87
CA ILE A 186 -15.25 -4.97 -3.86
C ILE A 186 -15.76 -6.26 -3.26
N ASP A 187 -15.72 -7.32 -4.05
CA ASP A 187 -15.94 -8.67 -3.57
C ASP A 187 -15.05 -8.92 -2.34
N CYS A 188 -15.64 -9.34 -1.23
CA CYS A 188 -14.90 -9.61 0.01
C CYS A 188 -13.89 -10.77 -0.15
N PHE A 189 -13.99 -11.55 -1.21
CA PHE A 189 -13.02 -12.57 -1.61
C PHE A 189 -11.86 -12.02 -2.43
N THR A 190 -11.92 -10.77 -2.87
CA THR A 190 -10.82 -10.15 -3.61
C THR A 190 -9.72 -9.72 -2.65
N ALA A 191 -8.52 -10.26 -2.82
CA ALA A 191 -7.37 -9.87 -2.01
C ALA A 191 -7.10 -8.36 -2.12
N PRO A 192 -6.87 -7.65 -1.00
CA PRO A 192 -6.61 -6.21 -1.00
C PRO A 192 -5.44 -5.78 -1.89
N CYS A 193 -4.43 -6.65 -2.04
CA CYS A 193 -3.29 -6.41 -2.93
C CYS A 193 -3.72 -6.37 -4.41
N LYS A 194 -4.69 -7.19 -4.83
CA LYS A 194 -5.25 -7.14 -6.19
C LYS A 194 -5.95 -5.80 -6.43
N GLY A 195 -6.79 -5.35 -5.49
CA GLY A 195 -7.43 -4.04 -5.55
C GLY A 195 -6.44 -2.87 -5.44
N GLY A 196 -5.30 -3.06 -4.79
CA GLY A 196 -4.20 -2.09 -4.69
C GLY A 196 -3.31 -2.00 -5.93
N CYS A 197 -3.41 -2.97 -6.84
CA CYS A 197 -2.67 -2.99 -8.09
C CYS A 197 -3.43 -2.20 -9.16
N PRO A 198 -2.83 -1.16 -9.80
CA PRO A 198 -3.52 -0.36 -10.83
C PRO A 198 -4.04 -1.16 -12.03
N ILE A 199 -3.42 -2.31 -12.31
CA ILE A 199 -3.79 -3.22 -13.41
C ILE A 199 -4.44 -4.52 -12.90
N ALA A 200 -4.86 -4.54 -11.64
CA ALA A 200 -5.56 -5.65 -10.99
C ALA A 200 -4.93 -7.03 -11.25
N GLN A 201 -3.60 -7.14 -11.08
CA GLN A 201 -2.90 -8.42 -11.24
C GLN A 201 -3.40 -9.46 -10.23
N ASP A 202 -3.42 -10.72 -10.64
CA ASP A 202 -3.81 -11.85 -9.79
C ASP A 202 -2.67 -12.27 -8.86
N ILE A 203 -2.39 -11.36 -7.89
CA ILE A 203 -1.21 -11.43 -7.02
C ILE A 203 -1.19 -12.70 -6.17
N PRO A 204 -2.26 -13.08 -5.44
CA PRO A 204 -2.24 -14.29 -4.63
C PRO A 204 -1.89 -15.53 -5.45
N GLU A 205 -2.42 -15.61 -6.67
CA GLU A 205 -2.27 -16.78 -7.54
C GLU A 205 -0.83 -16.91 -8.06
N TYR A 206 -0.21 -15.84 -8.57
CA TYR A 206 1.17 -15.95 -8.99
C TYR A 206 2.14 -16.10 -7.80
N MET A 207 1.81 -15.58 -6.63
CA MET A 207 2.58 -15.82 -5.39
C MET A 207 2.58 -17.30 -5.02
N GLU A 208 1.41 -17.94 -5.09
CA GLU A 208 1.26 -19.37 -4.82
C GLU A 208 2.00 -20.24 -5.85
N LEU A 209 1.91 -19.87 -7.14
CA LEU A 209 2.70 -20.54 -8.18
C LEU A 209 4.21 -20.43 -7.93
N CYS A 210 4.68 -19.25 -7.51
CA CYS A 210 6.10 -19.06 -7.14
C CYS A 210 6.49 -19.88 -5.92
N ASN A 211 5.63 -19.96 -4.91
CA ASN A 211 5.83 -20.78 -3.71
C ASN A 211 6.02 -22.27 -4.08
N LYS A 212 5.29 -22.75 -5.06
CA LYS A 212 5.41 -24.11 -5.63
C LYS A 212 6.60 -24.29 -6.60
N GLY A 213 7.40 -23.23 -6.83
CA GLY A 213 8.50 -23.26 -7.80
C GLY A 213 8.06 -23.23 -9.27
N LEU A 214 6.77 -22.98 -9.54
CA LEU A 214 6.17 -22.96 -10.88
C LEU A 214 6.34 -21.57 -11.54
N TYR A 215 7.58 -21.12 -11.72
CA TYR A 215 7.88 -19.76 -12.19
C TYR A 215 7.43 -19.48 -13.63
N GLY A 216 7.43 -20.46 -14.53
CA GLY A 216 6.92 -20.32 -15.89
C GLY A 216 5.41 -20.01 -15.91
N PRO A 217 4.55 -20.84 -15.29
CA PRO A 217 3.14 -20.54 -15.09
C PRO A 217 2.87 -19.22 -14.37
N ALA A 218 3.65 -18.90 -13.33
CA ALA A 218 3.54 -17.61 -12.62
C ALA A 218 3.79 -16.43 -13.55
N LEU A 219 4.84 -16.47 -14.36
CA LEU A 219 5.17 -15.41 -15.30
C LEU A 219 4.12 -15.30 -16.42
N LYS A 220 3.60 -16.42 -16.90
CA LYS A 220 2.50 -16.43 -17.87
C LYS A 220 1.28 -15.71 -17.33
N LEU A 221 0.88 -16.00 -16.09
CA LEU A 221 -0.23 -15.31 -15.42
C LEU A 221 0.05 -13.80 -15.24
N ILE A 222 1.25 -13.44 -14.81
CA ILE A 222 1.67 -12.04 -14.68
C ILE A 222 1.52 -11.32 -16.02
N THR A 223 1.98 -11.91 -17.13
CA THR A 223 1.99 -11.28 -18.45
C THR A 223 0.62 -11.21 -19.12
N GLU A 224 -0.40 -11.81 -18.54
CA GLU A 224 -1.78 -11.59 -18.97
C GLU A 224 -2.22 -10.12 -18.80
N LYS A 225 -1.72 -9.45 -17.75
CA LYS A 225 -2.07 -8.05 -17.43
C LYS A 225 -0.87 -7.11 -17.38
N ASN A 226 0.33 -7.65 -17.27
CA ASN A 226 1.57 -6.89 -17.12
C ASN A 226 2.62 -7.33 -18.13
N PRO A 227 2.70 -6.69 -19.30
CA PRO A 227 3.63 -7.07 -20.36
C PRO A 227 5.08 -6.65 -20.08
N LEU A 228 5.34 -5.95 -18.97
CA LEU A 228 6.65 -5.42 -18.58
C LEU A 228 7.09 -5.98 -17.21
N PRO A 229 7.19 -7.31 -17.06
CA PRO A 229 7.44 -7.92 -15.76
C PRO A 229 8.81 -7.57 -15.16
N PHE A 230 9.85 -7.36 -15.98
CA PHE A 230 11.18 -6.96 -15.51
C PHE A 230 11.21 -5.50 -15.07
N ILE A 231 10.71 -4.58 -15.89
CA ILE A 231 10.63 -3.15 -15.55
C ILE A 231 9.80 -2.97 -14.29
N THR A 232 8.60 -3.52 -14.25
CA THR A 232 7.71 -3.37 -13.09
C THR A 232 8.13 -4.22 -11.89
N GLY A 233 8.86 -5.29 -12.08
CA GLY A 233 9.49 -6.06 -11.01
C GLY A 233 10.60 -5.28 -10.31
N THR A 234 11.25 -4.37 -11.03
CA THR A 234 12.37 -3.58 -10.52
C THR A 234 11.93 -2.22 -9.94
N ILE A 235 11.10 -1.45 -10.66
CA ILE A 235 10.83 -0.04 -10.32
C ILE A 235 9.34 0.29 -10.08
N CYS A 236 8.47 -0.69 -10.01
CA CYS A 236 7.06 -0.45 -9.66
C CYS A 236 6.95 0.16 -8.26
N ALA A 237 6.06 1.15 -8.11
CA ALA A 237 5.75 1.78 -6.82
C ALA A 237 5.02 0.85 -5.82
N HIS A 238 4.90 -0.41 -6.11
CA HIS A 238 4.38 -1.53 -5.28
C HIS A 238 3.20 -1.17 -4.34
N ARG A 239 2.26 -0.38 -4.83
CA ARG A 239 1.04 0.03 -4.09
C ARG A 239 0.25 -1.15 -3.52
N CYS A 240 0.34 -2.33 -4.15
CA CYS A 240 -0.22 -3.56 -3.64
C CYS A 240 0.33 -3.93 -2.25
N GLN A 241 1.64 -3.72 -2.00
CA GLN A 241 2.27 -4.02 -0.71
C GLN A 241 1.73 -3.14 0.41
N THR A 242 1.38 -1.89 0.13
CA THR A 242 0.77 -1.02 1.14
C THR A 242 -0.67 -1.38 1.48
N LYS A 243 -1.31 -2.23 0.67
CA LYS A 243 -2.65 -2.78 0.92
C LYS A 243 -2.60 -4.21 1.45
N CYS A 244 -1.40 -4.76 1.61
CA CYS A 244 -1.25 -6.12 2.13
C CYS A 244 -1.80 -6.22 3.55
N SER A 245 -2.63 -7.23 3.79
CA SER A 245 -3.23 -7.47 5.11
C SER A 245 -2.17 -7.83 6.18
N ARG A 246 -1.00 -8.33 5.77
CA ARG A 246 0.10 -8.59 6.71
C ARG A 246 0.65 -7.34 7.39
N ASN A 247 0.49 -6.16 6.81
CA ASN A 247 0.85 -4.89 7.46
C ASN A 247 0.13 -4.65 8.80
N PHE A 248 -0.89 -5.46 9.13
CA PHE A 248 -1.54 -5.40 10.44
C PHE A 248 -0.82 -6.23 11.52
N TYR A 249 0.15 -7.06 11.13
CA TYR A 249 0.85 -7.99 12.03
C TYR A 249 2.37 -7.79 12.01
N ASP A 250 2.92 -7.74 10.79
CA ASP A 250 4.36 -7.63 10.55
C ASP A 250 4.61 -6.81 9.27
N GLU A 251 5.39 -7.31 8.35
CA GLU A 251 5.68 -6.66 7.07
C GLU A 251 4.82 -7.21 5.94
N SER A 252 4.59 -6.37 4.92
CA SER A 252 3.93 -6.81 3.70
C SER A 252 4.69 -7.94 3.01
N VAL A 253 3.95 -8.82 2.35
CA VAL A 253 4.57 -9.80 1.44
C VAL A 253 5.36 -9.07 0.36
N ARG A 254 6.56 -9.56 0.02
CA ARG A 254 7.46 -8.97 -0.99
C ARG A 254 6.95 -9.22 -2.41
N ILE A 255 5.82 -8.65 -2.74
CA ILE A 255 5.09 -8.87 -4.00
C ILE A 255 5.92 -8.45 -5.21
N ARG A 256 6.58 -7.29 -5.14
CA ARG A 256 7.43 -6.79 -6.23
C ARG A 256 8.61 -7.72 -6.49
N ASP A 257 9.30 -8.13 -5.43
CA ASP A 257 10.49 -8.98 -5.53
C ASP A 257 10.12 -10.37 -6.06
N THR A 258 9.00 -10.94 -5.60
CA THR A 258 8.49 -12.22 -6.11
C THR A 258 8.10 -12.15 -7.58
N LYS A 259 7.49 -11.04 -8.02
CA LYS A 259 7.21 -10.80 -9.44
C LYS A 259 8.49 -10.77 -10.27
N LEU A 260 9.54 -10.08 -9.80
CA LEU A 260 10.84 -10.07 -10.46
C LEU A 260 11.48 -11.46 -10.49
N LEU A 261 11.39 -12.20 -9.39
CA LEU A 261 11.88 -13.57 -9.33
C LEU A 261 11.17 -14.49 -10.34
N ALA A 262 9.85 -14.36 -10.45
CA ALA A 262 9.05 -15.07 -11.46
C ALA A 262 9.51 -14.71 -12.88
N ALA A 263 9.76 -13.42 -13.15
CA ALA A 263 10.28 -12.95 -14.43
C ALA A 263 11.66 -13.57 -14.72
N GLN A 264 12.59 -13.52 -13.76
CA GLN A 264 13.95 -14.02 -13.93
C GLN A 264 14.00 -15.55 -14.17
N LYS A 265 13.26 -16.32 -13.37
CA LYS A 265 13.27 -17.79 -13.43
C LYS A 265 12.32 -18.38 -14.47
N GLY A 266 11.21 -17.70 -14.77
CA GLY A 266 10.19 -18.16 -15.71
C GLY A 266 10.41 -17.72 -17.15
N TYR A 267 11.36 -16.81 -17.42
CA TYR A 267 11.52 -16.13 -18.71
C TYR A 267 11.70 -17.09 -19.89
N ASN A 268 12.67 -18.01 -19.78
CA ASN A 268 12.96 -18.93 -20.87
C ASN A 268 11.77 -19.87 -21.18
N ALA A 269 11.07 -20.33 -20.14
CA ALA A 269 9.88 -21.16 -20.32
C ALA A 269 8.73 -20.37 -20.98
N LEU A 270 8.54 -19.11 -20.61
CA LEU A 270 7.56 -18.25 -21.23
C LEU A 270 7.90 -18.02 -22.70
N MET A 271 9.14 -17.58 -23.00
CA MET A 271 9.61 -17.31 -24.37
C MET A 271 9.43 -18.52 -25.29
N ALA A 272 9.73 -19.72 -24.82
CA ALA A 272 9.54 -20.96 -25.57
C ALA A 272 8.06 -21.29 -25.80
N SER A 273 7.15 -20.81 -24.97
CA SER A 273 5.72 -21.06 -25.04
C SER A 273 4.94 -20.07 -25.90
N VAL A 274 5.54 -18.92 -26.24
CA VAL A 274 4.90 -17.88 -27.04
C VAL A 274 4.63 -18.39 -28.46
N LYS A 275 3.39 -18.28 -28.88
CA LYS A 275 2.97 -18.55 -30.27
C LYS A 275 2.41 -17.27 -30.88
N ARG A 276 2.85 -16.96 -32.09
CA ARG A 276 2.26 -15.84 -32.85
C ARG A 276 0.81 -16.17 -33.19
N PRO A 277 -0.14 -15.30 -32.85
CA PRO A 277 -1.52 -15.52 -33.22
C PRO A 277 -1.73 -15.32 -34.73
N ALA A 278 -2.84 -15.81 -35.27
CA ALA A 278 -3.25 -15.50 -36.62
C ALA A 278 -3.45 -13.98 -36.78
N ARG A 279 -3.08 -13.46 -37.94
CA ARG A 279 -3.23 -12.03 -38.24
C ARG A 279 -4.71 -11.65 -38.32
N VAL A 280 -5.05 -10.55 -37.66
CA VAL A 280 -6.37 -9.91 -37.79
C VAL A 280 -6.33 -8.97 -39.00
N GLU A 281 -7.11 -9.29 -40.03
CA GLU A 281 -7.18 -8.49 -41.24
C GLU A 281 -7.88 -7.15 -41.02
N GLY A 282 -7.51 -6.15 -41.83
CA GLY A 282 -8.12 -4.82 -41.80
C GLY A 282 -7.75 -3.95 -40.61
N LYS A 283 -6.86 -4.41 -39.70
CA LYS A 283 -6.39 -3.62 -38.56
C LYS A 283 -4.89 -3.49 -38.58
N ARG A 284 -4.40 -2.23 -38.63
CA ARG A 284 -2.97 -1.88 -38.50
C ARG A 284 -2.82 -0.75 -37.50
N VAL A 285 -1.96 -0.92 -36.52
CA VAL A 285 -1.74 0.05 -35.43
C VAL A 285 -0.36 0.68 -35.56
N ALA A 286 -0.31 1.99 -35.60
CA ALA A 286 0.92 2.76 -35.41
C ALA A 286 0.98 3.26 -33.98
N ILE A 287 2.08 3.02 -33.28
CA ILE A 287 2.34 3.52 -31.93
C ILE A 287 3.47 4.55 -31.99
N ILE A 288 3.19 5.76 -31.58
CA ILE A 288 4.15 6.87 -31.55
C ILE A 288 4.75 6.96 -30.15
N GLY A 289 6.00 6.51 -30.01
CA GLY A 289 6.75 6.45 -28.76
C GLY A 289 6.96 5.03 -28.23
N GLY A 290 8.22 4.67 -28.03
CA GLY A 290 8.70 3.36 -27.61
C GLY A 290 9.03 3.26 -26.10
N GLY A 291 8.37 4.08 -25.27
CA GLY A 291 8.45 3.98 -23.81
C GLY A 291 7.57 2.84 -23.28
N PRO A 292 7.47 2.68 -21.94
CA PRO A 292 6.70 1.59 -21.32
C PRO A 292 5.26 1.48 -21.82
N THR A 293 4.60 2.62 -22.06
CA THR A 293 3.22 2.64 -22.59
C THR A 293 3.16 2.08 -24.01
N GLY A 294 4.10 2.48 -24.89
CA GLY A 294 4.13 2.01 -26.26
C GLY A 294 4.48 0.53 -26.36
N ILE A 295 5.47 0.06 -25.60
CA ILE A 295 5.86 -1.35 -25.53
C ILE A 295 4.69 -2.21 -25.02
N ALA A 296 3.99 -1.76 -23.96
CA ALA A 296 2.84 -2.46 -23.41
C ALA A 296 1.69 -2.55 -24.41
N ALA A 297 1.36 -1.45 -25.07
CA ALA A 297 0.31 -1.43 -26.10
C ALA A 297 0.67 -2.35 -27.28
N ALA A 298 1.91 -2.31 -27.75
CA ALA A 298 2.40 -3.16 -28.81
C ALA A 298 2.34 -4.65 -28.44
N TYR A 299 2.71 -4.99 -27.21
CA TYR A 299 2.59 -6.34 -26.69
C TYR A 299 1.13 -6.86 -26.80
N PHE A 300 0.16 -6.10 -26.31
CA PHE A 300 -1.24 -6.54 -26.34
C PHE A 300 -1.81 -6.55 -27.76
N CYS A 301 -1.47 -5.58 -28.59
CA CYS A 301 -1.88 -5.59 -30.00
C CYS A 301 -1.29 -6.79 -30.76
N GLY A 302 0.01 -7.04 -30.61
CA GLY A 302 0.69 -8.19 -31.24
C GLY A 302 0.14 -9.52 -30.73
N ARG A 303 -0.09 -9.64 -29.42
CA ARG A 303 -0.73 -10.82 -28.80
C ARG A 303 -2.16 -11.06 -29.32
N ALA A 304 -2.87 -10.01 -29.69
CA ALA A 304 -4.18 -10.09 -30.33
C ALA A 304 -4.13 -10.34 -31.85
N GLY A 305 -2.94 -10.51 -32.44
CA GLY A 305 -2.77 -10.73 -33.88
C GLY A 305 -2.88 -9.46 -34.73
N ILE A 306 -2.88 -8.29 -34.12
CA ILE A 306 -2.99 -7.00 -34.84
C ILE A 306 -1.59 -6.56 -35.31
N GLU A 307 -1.46 -6.28 -36.60
CA GLU A 307 -0.22 -5.73 -37.17
C GLU A 307 0.12 -4.39 -36.51
N THR A 308 1.28 -4.32 -35.86
CA THR A 308 1.65 -3.19 -35.01
C THR A 308 3.07 -2.74 -35.32
N THR A 309 3.25 -1.43 -35.49
CA THR A 309 4.57 -0.80 -35.68
C THR A 309 4.75 0.28 -34.61
N ILE A 310 5.89 0.23 -33.90
CA ILE A 310 6.34 1.30 -33.00
C ILE A 310 7.25 2.24 -33.76
N PHE A 311 7.00 3.55 -33.67
CA PHE A 311 7.88 4.62 -34.14
C PHE A 311 8.50 5.31 -32.93
N GLU A 312 9.83 5.23 -32.80
CA GLU A 312 10.57 5.82 -31.69
C GLU A 312 11.66 6.76 -32.23
N ARG A 313 11.71 7.98 -31.72
CA ARG A 313 12.69 9.00 -32.14
C ARG A 313 14.11 8.71 -31.62
N GLU A 314 14.24 8.08 -30.48
CA GLU A 314 15.53 7.67 -29.93
C GLU A 314 16.07 6.45 -30.72
N SER A 315 17.35 6.16 -30.56
CA SER A 315 17.99 5.03 -31.24
C SER A 315 17.51 3.65 -30.77
N CYS A 316 16.81 3.58 -29.64
CA CYS A 316 16.30 2.34 -29.08
C CYS A 316 15.06 2.58 -28.21
N LEU A 317 14.26 1.51 -28.01
CA LEU A 317 13.10 1.51 -27.13
C LEU A 317 13.48 1.61 -25.66
N GLY A 318 12.49 1.91 -24.80
CA GLY A 318 12.59 1.90 -23.33
C GLY A 318 12.22 3.22 -22.69
N GLY A 319 12.19 4.33 -23.42
CA GLY A 319 11.74 5.63 -22.92
C GLY A 319 12.48 6.09 -21.65
N VAL A 320 11.75 6.68 -20.69
CA VAL A 320 12.33 7.18 -19.42
C VAL A 320 13.10 6.11 -18.64
N PRO A 321 12.62 4.87 -18.46
CA PRO A 321 13.41 3.83 -17.80
C PRO A 321 14.81 3.62 -18.37
N ARG A 322 14.93 3.64 -19.70
CA ARG A 322 16.22 3.46 -20.37
C ARG A 322 17.06 4.72 -20.36
N HIS A 323 16.48 5.85 -20.76
CA HIS A 323 17.27 7.05 -21.11
C HIS A 323 17.48 8.00 -19.92
N VAL A 324 16.68 7.90 -18.86
CA VAL A 324 16.70 8.84 -17.73
C VAL A 324 17.00 8.14 -16.41
N ILE A 325 16.26 7.09 -16.07
CA ILE A 325 16.45 6.41 -14.78
C ILE A 325 17.86 5.81 -14.71
N PRO A 326 18.61 6.06 -13.62
CA PRO A 326 19.99 5.58 -13.50
C PRO A 326 20.10 4.06 -13.57
N GLY A 327 21.22 3.55 -14.14
CA GLY A 327 21.47 2.12 -14.30
C GLY A 327 21.51 1.33 -12.99
N PHE A 328 21.83 1.97 -11.86
CA PHE A 328 21.79 1.35 -10.55
C PHE A 328 20.34 1.14 -10.01
N ARG A 329 19.35 1.77 -10.65
CA ARG A 329 17.91 1.56 -10.35
C ARG A 329 17.31 0.48 -11.22
N ILE A 330 17.63 0.52 -12.49
CA ILE A 330 17.21 -0.49 -13.48
C ILE A 330 18.28 -0.66 -14.55
N ALA A 331 18.73 -1.90 -14.70
CA ALA A 331 19.69 -2.26 -15.74
C ALA A 331 19.02 -2.32 -17.11
N ASN A 332 19.76 -2.00 -18.18
CA ASN A 332 19.24 -2.05 -19.54
C ASN A 332 18.81 -3.47 -19.95
N GLU A 333 19.47 -4.50 -19.43
CA GLU A 333 19.16 -5.91 -19.68
C GLU A 333 17.75 -6.30 -19.23
N ALA A 334 17.25 -5.68 -18.16
CA ALA A 334 15.86 -5.88 -17.69
C ALA A 334 14.86 -5.29 -18.70
N ILE A 335 15.19 -4.13 -19.27
CA ILE A 335 14.35 -3.47 -20.29
C ILE A 335 14.36 -4.26 -21.59
N GLU A 336 15.52 -4.77 -22.00
CA GLU A 336 15.64 -5.60 -23.21
C GLU A 336 14.83 -6.88 -23.14
N LYS A 337 14.75 -7.51 -21.99
CA LYS A 337 13.93 -8.72 -21.81
C LYS A 337 12.44 -8.46 -22.02
N ASP A 338 11.94 -7.33 -21.52
CA ASP A 338 10.53 -6.94 -21.74
C ASP A 338 10.28 -6.57 -23.21
N ILE A 339 11.25 -5.91 -23.87
CA ILE A 339 11.18 -5.60 -25.31
C ILE A 339 11.17 -6.90 -26.14
N ALA A 340 12.10 -7.81 -25.88
CA ALA A 340 12.19 -9.08 -26.59
C ALA A 340 10.91 -9.93 -26.42
N LEU A 341 10.25 -9.85 -25.28
CA LEU A 341 8.97 -10.53 -25.06
C LEU A 341 7.87 -9.93 -25.98
N MET A 342 7.82 -8.61 -26.13
CA MET A 342 6.90 -7.96 -27.07
C MET A 342 7.20 -8.34 -28.53
N GLU A 343 8.47 -8.38 -28.93
CA GLU A 343 8.92 -8.70 -30.28
C GLU A 343 8.54 -10.13 -30.72
N GLN A 344 8.39 -11.08 -29.77
CA GLN A 344 7.94 -12.43 -30.06
C GLN A 344 6.58 -12.47 -30.76
N TYR A 345 5.75 -11.45 -30.58
CA TYR A 345 4.44 -11.33 -31.23
C TYR A 345 4.50 -10.67 -32.62
N GLY A 346 5.71 -10.39 -33.13
CA GLY A 346 5.89 -9.88 -34.49
C GLY A 346 5.63 -8.38 -34.65
N VAL A 347 5.81 -7.62 -33.58
CA VAL A 347 5.74 -6.16 -33.61
C VAL A 347 6.94 -5.61 -34.39
N GLU A 348 6.69 -4.71 -35.33
CA GLU A 348 7.72 -3.99 -36.06
C GLU A 348 8.21 -2.78 -35.24
N VAL A 349 9.53 -2.53 -35.21
CA VAL A 349 10.12 -1.41 -34.48
C VAL A 349 10.92 -0.54 -35.43
N LYS A 350 10.64 0.78 -35.45
CA LYS A 350 11.36 1.81 -36.22
C LYS A 350 11.88 2.87 -35.24
N CYS A 351 13.18 2.82 -35.00
CA CYS A 351 13.89 3.76 -34.11
C CYS A 351 14.75 4.78 -34.90
N GLY A 352 15.17 5.84 -34.22
CA GLY A 352 16.18 6.79 -34.69
C GLY A 352 15.62 7.92 -35.55
N ALA A 353 14.31 8.03 -35.70
CA ALA A 353 13.68 9.11 -36.47
C ALA A 353 12.35 9.55 -35.83
N PRO A 354 11.97 10.82 -35.97
CA PRO A 354 10.61 11.25 -35.63
C PRO A 354 9.54 10.42 -36.33
N ALA A 355 8.46 10.15 -35.67
CA ALA A 355 7.31 9.45 -36.25
C ALA A 355 6.73 10.31 -37.44
N PRO A 356 6.21 9.65 -38.49
CA PRO A 356 5.44 10.34 -39.51
C PRO A 356 4.23 11.04 -38.91
N SER A 357 3.73 12.08 -39.60
CA SER A 357 2.48 12.74 -39.19
C SER A 357 1.28 11.79 -39.23
N VAL A 358 0.20 12.15 -38.53
CA VAL A 358 -1.04 11.36 -38.52
C VAL A 358 -1.56 11.12 -39.95
N ASP A 359 -1.49 12.11 -40.82
CA ASP A 359 -2.00 11.99 -42.20
C ASP A 359 -1.08 11.10 -43.06
N GLU A 360 0.22 11.14 -42.86
CA GLU A 360 1.15 10.21 -43.52
C GLU A 360 0.92 8.78 -43.06
N LEU A 361 0.74 8.56 -41.74
CA LEU A 361 0.43 7.23 -41.18
C LEU A 361 -0.86 6.67 -41.75
N LYS A 362 -1.91 7.50 -41.90
CA LYS A 362 -3.15 7.10 -42.59
C LYS A 362 -2.92 6.70 -44.03
N LYS A 363 -2.11 7.49 -44.79
CA LYS A 363 -1.76 7.14 -46.17
C LYS A 363 -0.93 5.85 -46.27
N MET A 364 -0.14 5.53 -45.25
CA MET A 364 0.57 4.26 -45.11
C MET A 364 -0.33 3.08 -44.76
N GLY A 365 -1.64 3.30 -44.57
CA GLY A 365 -2.63 2.27 -44.30
C GLY A 365 -2.77 1.90 -42.83
N TYR A 366 -2.27 2.71 -41.90
CA TYR A 366 -2.57 2.51 -40.47
C TYR A 366 -4.00 2.94 -40.19
N THR A 367 -4.76 2.03 -39.56
CA THR A 367 -6.17 2.24 -39.21
C THR A 367 -6.36 2.87 -37.85
N HIS A 368 -5.37 2.67 -36.96
CA HIS A 368 -5.38 3.20 -35.60
C HIS A 368 -3.99 3.78 -35.27
N ILE A 369 -3.98 4.89 -34.56
CA ILE A 369 -2.76 5.58 -34.15
C ILE A 369 -2.84 5.81 -32.64
N LEU A 370 -1.84 5.30 -31.91
CA LEU A 370 -1.72 5.48 -30.47
C LEU A 370 -0.56 6.44 -30.16
N LEU A 371 -0.85 7.51 -29.42
CA LEU A 371 0.16 8.46 -28.93
C LEU A 371 0.67 8.01 -27.56
N ALA A 372 1.93 7.56 -27.49
CA ALA A 372 2.61 7.08 -26.29
C ALA A 372 3.91 7.89 -26.03
N VAL A 373 3.89 9.18 -26.34
CA VAL A 373 5.06 10.08 -26.36
C VAL A 373 5.63 10.42 -24.98
N GLY A 374 4.94 10.10 -23.90
CA GLY A 374 5.37 10.37 -22.54
C GLY A 374 5.28 11.85 -22.13
N ALA A 375 5.77 12.17 -20.93
CA ALA A 375 5.75 13.51 -20.34
C ALA A 375 7.20 14.01 -20.10
N TRP A 376 7.82 14.52 -21.13
CA TRP A 376 9.23 14.93 -21.11
C TRP A 376 9.46 16.37 -20.64
N LYS A 377 8.44 17.23 -20.64
CA LYS A 377 8.55 18.63 -20.20
C LYS A 377 8.38 18.71 -18.69
N PRO A 378 9.41 19.11 -17.93
CA PRO A 378 9.27 19.35 -16.51
C PRO A 378 8.47 20.64 -16.26
N GLY A 379 7.84 20.73 -15.08
CA GLY A 379 7.36 22.00 -14.56
C GLY A 379 8.52 22.97 -14.36
N LYS A 380 8.31 24.26 -14.58
CA LYS A 380 9.29 25.31 -14.24
C LYS A 380 9.19 25.65 -12.75
N LEU A 381 10.36 25.75 -12.11
CA LEU A 381 10.49 26.41 -10.82
C LEU A 381 10.73 27.90 -11.07
N ASP A 382 9.93 28.75 -10.41
CA ASP A 382 10.08 30.20 -10.45
C ASP A 382 11.08 30.63 -9.36
N ILE A 383 12.34 30.44 -9.65
CA ILE A 383 13.47 30.86 -8.82
C ILE A 383 14.56 31.49 -9.71
N ALA A 384 15.25 32.48 -9.16
CA ALA A 384 16.36 33.12 -9.85
C ALA A 384 17.54 32.15 -10.05
N GLY A 385 18.20 32.26 -11.20
CA GLY A 385 19.36 31.45 -11.54
C GLY A 385 19.10 30.39 -12.62
N ASP A 386 20.14 29.65 -12.94
CA ASP A 386 20.09 28.60 -13.98
C ASP A 386 19.70 27.26 -13.32
N VAL A 387 18.47 26.83 -13.56
CA VAL A 387 17.91 25.61 -12.96
C VAL A 387 17.64 24.58 -14.05
N ALA A 388 18.43 23.52 -14.08
CA ALA A 388 18.23 22.41 -14.99
C ALA A 388 17.05 21.52 -14.56
N GLY A 389 16.21 21.13 -15.52
CA GLY A 389 15.18 20.10 -15.27
C GLY A 389 15.81 18.74 -15.03
N ALA A 390 15.40 18.07 -13.95
CA ALA A 390 16.01 16.80 -13.51
C ALA A 390 15.99 15.71 -14.60
N ILE A 391 14.92 15.60 -15.38
CA ILE A 391 14.81 14.60 -16.46
C ILE A 391 15.87 14.81 -17.54
N GLN A 392 16.00 16.06 -18.03
CA GLN A 392 16.98 16.40 -19.08
C GLN A 392 18.41 16.27 -18.54
N TRP A 393 18.64 16.71 -17.30
CA TRP A 393 19.94 16.62 -16.67
C TRP A 393 20.37 15.15 -16.49
N MET A 394 19.50 14.31 -15.93
CA MET A 394 19.81 12.88 -15.75
C MET A 394 20.02 12.16 -17.09
N LYS A 395 19.22 12.49 -18.12
CA LYS A 395 19.43 11.98 -19.49
C LYS A 395 20.81 12.36 -20.02
N GLY A 396 21.21 13.63 -19.85
CA GLY A 396 22.51 14.14 -20.30
C GLY A 396 23.68 13.50 -19.57
N VAL A 397 23.59 13.33 -18.25
CA VAL A 397 24.62 12.64 -17.44
C VAL A 397 24.74 11.18 -17.86
N LYS A 398 23.60 10.49 -18.01
CA LYS A 398 23.58 9.07 -18.40
C LYS A 398 24.14 8.85 -19.81
N ALA A 399 23.93 9.79 -20.72
CA ALA A 399 24.50 9.77 -22.09
C ALA A 399 25.98 10.22 -22.16
N GLY A 400 26.57 10.65 -21.05
CA GLY A 400 27.93 11.18 -21.03
C GLY A 400 28.08 12.60 -21.58
N ASN A 401 26.98 13.29 -21.89
CA ASN A 401 26.96 14.64 -22.47
C ASN A 401 27.07 15.74 -21.40
N ILE A 402 26.83 15.43 -20.15
CA ILE A 402 26.93 16.36 -19.02
C ILE A 402 27.93 15.81 -18.01
N GLY A 403 29.01 16.54 -17.80
CA GLY A 403 29.94 16.25 -16.71
C GLY A 403 29.37 16.68 -15.35
N VAL A 404 29.70 15.92 -14.32
CA VAL A 404 29.22 16.18 -12.97
C VAL A 404 30.43 16.54 -12.09
N ALA A 405 30.43 17.74 -11.52
CA ALA A 405 31.50 18.22 -10.65
C ALA A 405 30.96 19.25 -9.64
N GLY A 406 31.73 19.53 -8.60
CA GLY A 406 31.42 20.58 -7.62
C GLY A 406 30.22 20.28 -6.71
N ASN A 407 29.48 21.32 -6.38
CA ASN A 407 28.34 21.26 -5.45
C ASN A 407 27.04 21.26 -6.25
N ILE A 408 26.16 20.31 -5.96
CA ILE A 408 24.87 20.17 -6.64
C ILE A 408 23.75 20.26 -5.60
N ALA A 409 22.80 21.15 -5.84
CA ALA A 409 21.55 21.22 -5.10
C ALA A 409 20.42 20.58 -5.92
N VAL A 410 19.69 19.64 -5.32
CA VAL A 410 18.54 18.99 -5.93
C VAL A 410 17.28 19.44 -5.20
N ILE A 411 16.35 20.06 -5.91
CA ILE A 411 15.11 20.58 -5.35
C ILE A 411 13.98 19.58 -5.62
N GLY A 412 13.45 19.02 -4.55
CA GLY A 412 12.33 18.08 -4.62
C GLY A 412 12.39 17.00 -3.54
N GLY A 413 11.28 16.27 -3.34
CA GLY A 413 11.16 15.20 -2.36
C GLY A 413 10.48 13.94 -2.93
N GLY A 414 10.46 13.78 -4.25
CA GLY A 414 9.97 12.56 -4.92
C GLY A 414 11.11 11.67 -5.41
N ASN A 415 10.77 10.47 -5.93
CA ASN A 415 11.76 9.50 -6.44
C ASN A 415 12.71 10.09 -7.48
N THR A 416 12.21 10.98 -8.37
CA THR A 416 13.06 11.66 -9.35
C THR A 416 14.17 12.50 -8.70
N ALA A 417 13.86 13.17 -7.60
CA ALA A 417 14.85 13.95 -6.86
C ALA A 417 15.88 13.04 -6.16
N MET A 418 15.44 11.89 -5.62
CA MET A 418 16.34 10.89 -5.04
C MET A 418 17.27 10.31 -6.11
N ASP A 419 16.72 9.93 -7.26
CA ASP A 419 17.50 9.42 -8.39
C ASP A 419 18.53 10.45 -8.88
N ALA A 420 18.15 11.73 -9.01
CA ALA A 420 19.05 12.80 -9.40
C ALA A 420 20.17 13.04 -8.38
N ALA A 421 19.84 13.06 -7.08
CA ALA A 421 20.82 13.25 -6.02
C ALA A 421 21.84 12.08 -5.95
N ARG A 422 21.33 10.85 -6.04
CA ARG A 422 22.18 9.65 -6.04
C ARG A 422 23.04 9.56 -7.31
N LEU A 423 22.49 9.94 -8.47
CA LEU A 423 23.25 10.01 -9.72
C LEU A 423 24.35 11.06 -9.61
N ALA A 424 24.04 12.28 -9.14
CA ALA A 424 25.02 13.34 -8.92
C ALA A 424 26.21 12.86 -8.06
N LYS A 425 25.89 12.23 -6.92
CA LYS A 425 26.94 11.73 -6.01
C LYS A 425 27.80 10.65 -6.65
N ARG A 426 27.19 9.71 -7.37
CA ARG A 426 27.91 8.61 -8.05
C ARG A 426 28.71 9.07 -9.27
N SER A 427 28.32 10.19 -9.88
CA SER A 427 28.98 10.74 -11.07
C SER A 427 30.10 11.74 -10.74
N GLY A 428 30.42 11.97 -9.45
CA GLY A 428 31.58 12.76 -9.05
C GLY A 428 31.28 14.12 -8.41
N ALA A 429 30.04 14.42 -8.05
CA ALA A 429 29.73 15.64 -7.30
C ALA A 429 30.42 15.64 -5.93
N LYS A 430 31.09 16.77 -5.60
CA LYS A 430 31.80 16.95 -4.33
C LYS A 430 30.82 16.95 -3.16
N HIS A 431 29.77 17.75 -3.27
CA HIS A 431 28.68 17.82 -2.31
C HIS A 431 27.34 17.76 -3.04
N VAL A 432 26.38 17.03 -2.47
CA VAL A 432 25.00 16.97 -2.97
C VAL A 432 24.07 17.35 -1.83
N THR A 433 23.28 18.40 -2.05
CA THR A 433 22.31 18.90 -1.07
C THR A 433 20.91 18.69 -1.63
N LEU A 434 20.05 18.01 -0.85
CA LEU A 434 18.64 17.85 -1.18
C LEU A 434 17.84 18.96 -0.48
N VAL A 435 17.10 19.73 -1.25
CA VAL A 435 16.26 20.83 -0.76
C VAL A 435 14.79 20.46 -0.96
N TYR A 436 14.06 20.43 0.13
CA TYR A 436 12.64 20.12 0.10
C TYR A 436 11.85 21.10 0.97
N ARG A 437 10.74 21.62 0.45
CA ARG A 437 9.92 22.65 1.11
C ARG A 437 9.16 22.19 2.36
N ARG A 438 9.10 20.88 2.60
CA ARG A 438 8.44 20.26 3.75
C ARG A 438 9.44 19.39 4.51
N THR A 439 9.03 18.83 5.65
CA THR A 439 9.87 17.88 6.39
C THR A 439 9.95 16.52 5.71
N ARG A 440 10.92 15.70 6.11
CA ARG A 440 11.11 14.32 5.61
C ARG A 440 9.82 13.49 5.66
N LYS A 441 9.00 13.70 6.68
CA LYS A 441 7.71 13.03 6.87
C LYS A 441 6.75 13.18 5.66
N TYR A 442 6.87 14.27 4.91
CA TYR A 442 6.02 14.58 3.76
C TYR A 442 6.66 14.29 2.40
N MET A 443 7.82 13.66 2.39
CA MET A 443 8.47 13.26 1.15
C MET A 443 7.65 12.18 0.46
N LEU A 444 7.50 12.33 -0.87
CA LEU A 444 6.76 11.37 -1.70
C LEU A 444 7.66 10.23 -2.20
N ALA A 445 8.95 10.32 -1.97
CA ALA A 445 9.90 9.28 -2.30
C ALA A 445 9.62 8.02 -1.45
N ASP A 446 9.94 6.88 -2.01
CA ASP A 446 9.92 5.60 -1.29
C ASP A 446 10.99 5.63 -0.17
N GLU A 447 10.69 5.05 0.98
CA GLU A 447 11.64 5.05 2.11
C GLU A 447 12.95 4.31 1.82
N HIS A 448 12.91 3.38 0.88
CA HIS A 448 14.10 2.65 0.43
C HIS A 448 14.99 3.47 -0.51
N GLU A 449 14.53 4.62 -0.99
CA GLU A 449 15.26 5.52 -1.86
C GLU A 449 15.94 6.64 -1.09
#